data_6d21d00cba337e96ab01edb674bef30e
#
_entry.id   6d21d00cba337e96ab01edb674bef30e
#
_cell.length_a   1.000
_cell.length_b   1.000
_cell.length_c   1.000
_cell.angle_alpha   90.00
_cell.angle_beta   90.00
_cell.angle_gamma   90.00
#
_symmetry.space_group_name_H-M   'P 1'
#
loop_
_entity.id
_entity.type
_entity.pdbx_description
1 polymer ?
#
loop_
_entity_poly.entity_id
_entity_poly.type
_entity_poly.pdbx_seq_one_letter_code
_entity_poly.pdbx_strand_id
1 'polypeptide(L)'
;MNFIEGAIEERVVRYRNEYRFSLEDKKIDLEVVKKSIEHTLLKPTATIDEISRLCDEALEHGFYGVCVNPSFVQYAVEKLKGSQVKVVSVVGFPLGATTQYTKARECSELVKAGADEIDMVIHVGMLKSKEWTYVYEDIRSVVEASEGKTVKVIIETCYLTEEEKIAACVISELAGANFVKTSTGFGSAGATVQDVHLMKWCSEKLSVKASGGIREFNQVVELMKAGASRIGTSSSIKIITEGVER
;
A
#
# COMPACT_ATOMS: atom_id res chain seq x y z
N MET A 1 -30.50 4.82 5.57
CA MET A 1 -29.02 4.99 5.62
C MET A 1 -28.40 3.64 5.33
N ASN A 2 -27.51 3.57 4.36
CA ASN A 2 -26.82 2.32 4.01
C ASN A 2 -25.83 2.00 5.17
N PHE A 3 -25.63 0.74 5.52
CA PHE A 3 -24.70 0.30 6.57
C PHE A 3 -23.29 0.92 6.43
N ILE A 4 -22.77 1.02 5.20
CA ILE A 4 -21.47 1.60 4.90
C ILE A 4 -21.46 3.10 5.26
N GLU A 5 -22.49 3.84 4.85
CA GLU A 5 -22.63 5.26 5.12
C GLU A 5 -22.68 5.53 6.64
N GLY A 6 -23.45 4.75 7.39
CA GLY A 6 -23.51 4.85 8.84
C GLY A 6 -22.15 4.62 9.52
N ALA A 7 -21.39 3.62 9.07
CA ALA A 7 -20.05 3.36 9.60
C ALA A 7 -19.04 4.48 9.28
N ILE A 8 -19.15 5.11 8.10
CA ILE A 8 -18.32 6.29 7.74
C ILE A 8 -18.66 7.46 8.62
N GLU A 9 -19.96 7.80 8.77
CA GLU A 9 -20.41 8.93 9.61
C GLU A 9 -19.98 8.77 11.05
N GLU A 10 -20.14 7.58 11.63
CA GLU A 10 -19.68 7.28 12.99
C GLU A 10 -18.18 7.55 13.14
N ARG A 11 -17.36 7.08 12.18
CA ARG A 11 -15.90 7.28 12.22
C ARG A 11 -15.52 8.75 12.05
N VAL A 12 -16.21 9.50 11.19
CA VAL A 12 -15.99 10.95 11.02
C VAL A 12 -16.36 11.72 12.30
N VAL A 13 -17.46 11.35 12.96
CA VAL A 13 -17.83 11.96 14.26
C VAL A 13 -16.77 11.67 15.33
N ARG A 14 -16.31 10.42 15.42
CA ARG A 14 -15.20 10.06 16.33
C ARG A 14 -13.93 10.84 16.00
N TYR A 15 -13.58 10.96 14.73
CA TYR A 15 -12.41 11.72 14.30
C TYR A 15 -12.45 13.15 14.81
N ARG A 16 -13.54 13.88 14.62
CA ARG A 16 -13.69 15.27 15.06
C ARG A 16 -13.55 15.43 16.58
N ASN A 17 -13.98 14.45 17.35
CA ASN A 17 -14.00 14.50 18.81
C ASN A 17 -12.72 13.97 19.46
N GLU A 18 -12.17 12.88 18.95
CA GLU A 18 -11.17 12.06 19.64
C GLU A 18 -9.79 12.09 18.98
N TYR A 19 -9.71 12.36 17.64
CA TYR A 19 -8.43 12.32 16.96
C TYR A 19 -7.46 13.35 17.51
N ARG A 20 -6.28 12.87 17.87
CA ARG A 20 -5.15 13.72 18.29
C ARG A 20 -3.89 13.17 17.62
N PHE A 21 -3.21 14.02 16.89
CA PHE A 21 -1.94 13.65 16.27
C PHE A 21 -0.86 13.52 17.33
N SER A 22 -0.23 12.35 17.39
CA SER A 22 0.95 12.10 18.23
C SER A 22 1.76 10.97 17.64
N LEU A 23 3.10 11.12 17.63
CA LEU A 23 3.98 10.05 17.19
C LEU A 23 4.30 9.12 18.35
N GLU A 24 4.42 7.83 18.05
CA GLU A 24 4.89 6.84 19.02
C GLU A 24 6.37 7.12 19.37
N ASP A 25 6.66 7.17 20.67
CA ASP A 25 8.03 7.22 21.16
C ASP A 25 8.63 5.80 21.18
N LYS A 26 9.01 5.32 19.99
CA LYS A 26 9.67 4.03 19.81
C LYS A 26 10.96 4.15 19.04
N LYS A 27 11.94 3.36 19.43
CA LYS A 27 13.19 3.24 18.67
C LYS A 27 12.92 2.34 17.45
N ILE A 28 13.25 2.84 16.27
CA ILE A 28 13.22 2.07 15.02
C ILE A 28 14.67 1.85 14.61
N ASP A 29 15.11 0.61 14.59
CA ASP A 29 16.45 0.24 14.14
C ASP A 29 16.48 -0.14 12.66
N LEU A 30 17.69 -0.26 12.11
CA LEU A 30 17.90 -0.54 10.70
C LEU A 30 17.31 -1.90 10.26
N GLU A 31 17.36 -2.91 11.10
CA GLU A 31 16.83 -4.24 10.74
C GLU A 31 15.29 -4.21 10.65
N VAL A 32 14.63 -3.47 11.53
CA VAL A 32 13.18 -3.24 11.44
C VAL A 32 12.83 -2.49 10.14
N VAL A 33 13.62 -1.49 9.77
CA VAL A 33 13.45 -0.76 8.51
C VAL A 33 13.60 -1.70 7.31
N LYS A 34 14.68 -2.48 7.21
CA LYS A 34 14.90 -3.45 6.11
C LYS A 34 13.70 -4.40 5.97
N LYS A 35 13.21 -4.97 7.10
CA LYS A 35 12.08 -5.91 7.11
C LYS A 35 10.73 -5.25 6.82
N SER A 36 10.64 -3.92 6.78
CA SER A 36 9.45 -3.18 6.37
C SER A 36 9.45 -2.80 4.89
N ILE A 37 10.60 -2.86 4.21
CA ILE A 37 10.75 -2.36 2.83
C ILE A 37 10.20 -3.35 1.81
N GLU A 38 9.31 -2.86 0.95
CA GLU A 38 9.00 -3.43 -0.36
C GLU A 38 9.76 -2.61 -1.43
N HIS A 39 10.86 -3.19 -1.93
CA HIS A 39 11.70 -2.57 -2.95
C HIS A 39 10.94 -2.47 -4.26
N THR A 40 10.71 -1.26 -4.77
CA THR A 40 9.64 -0.98 -5.75
C THR A 40 10.20 -0.49 -7.07
N LEU A 41 9.77 -1.11 -8.18
CA LEU A 41 10.03 -0.65 -9.53
C LEU A 41 8.78 -0.78 -10.40
N LEU A 42 8.05 0.34 -10.56
CA LEU A 42 6.78 0.44 -11.28
C LEU A 42 6.82 1.39 -12.48
N LYS A 43 8.02 1.85 -12.88
CA LYS A 43 8.17 2.70 -14.06
C LYS A 43 7.65 1.97 -15.32
N PRO A 44 6.96 2.65 -16.24
CA PRO A 44 6.53 2.04 -17.51
C PRO A 44 7.71 1.63 -18.41
N THR A 45 8.89 2.17 -18.14
CA THR A 45 10.14 1.88 -18.87
C THR A 45 11.01 0.83 -18.20
N ALA A 46 10.52 0.15 -17.15
CA ALA A 46 11.28 -0.89 -16.46
C ALA A 46 11.67 -2.03 -17.41
N THR A 47 12.92 -2.45 -17.35
CA THR A 47 13.46 -3.55 -18.15
C THR A 47 13.62 -4.83 -17.33
N ILE A 48 13.74 -5.98 -17.98
CA ILE A 48 14.02 -7.27 -17.32
C ILE A 48 15.30 -7.20 -16.49
N ASP A 49 16.35 -6.55 -16.98
CA ASP A 49 17.62 -6.40 -16.26
C ASP A 49 17.47 -5.55 -14.99
N GLU A 50 16.64 -4.51 -15.03
CA GLU A 50 16.32 -3.69 -13.85
C GLU A 50 15.50 -4.49 -12.83
N ILE A 51 14.55 -5.32 -13.26
CA ILE A 51 13.79 -6.22 -12.38
C ILE A 51 14.71 -7.31 -11.80
N SER A 52 15.63 -7.85 -12.58
CA SER A 52 16.63 -8.80 -12.07
C SER A 52 17.45 -8.18 -10.95
N ARG A 53 17.97 -6.98 -11.16
CA ARG A 53 18.75 -6.23 -10.15
C ARG A 53 17.92 -5.94 -8.89
N LEU A 54 16.65 -5.50 -9.05
CA LEU A 54 15.73 -5.28 -7.94
C LEU A 54 15.60 -6.53 -7.05
N CYS A 55 15.47 -7.71 -7.67
CA CYS A 55 15.37 -8.98 -6.95
C CYS A 55 16.70 -9.33 -6.24
N ASP A 56 17.84 -9.15 -6.91
CA ASP A 56 19.15 -9.40 -6.33
C ASP A 56 19.44 -8.49 -5.13
N GLU A 57 19.12 -7.20 -5.22
CA GLU A 57 19.22 -6.24 -4.12
C GLU A 57 18.30 -6.61 -2.94
N ALA A 58 17.08 -7.08 -3.23
CA ALA A 58 16.17 -7.51 -2.17
C ALA A 58 16.66 -8.75 -1.41
N LEU A 59 17.29 -9.69 -2.12
CA LEU A 59 17.94 -10.88 -1.54
C LEU A 59 19.15 -10.48 -0.68
N GLU A 60 20.07 -9.67 -1.24
CA GLU A 60 21.30 -9.25 -0.60
C GLU A 60 21.05 -8.51 0.72
N HIS A 61 20.08 -7.58 0.72
CA HIS A 61 19.80 -6.74 1.89
C HIS A 61 18.71 -7.28 2.80
N GLY A 62 18.07 -8.38 2.41
CA GLY A 62 17.03 -9.04 3.20
C GLY A 62 15.76 -8.20 3.34
N PHE A 63 15.35 -7.49 2.29
CA PHE A 63 14.11 -6.73 2.28
C PHE A 63 12.89 -7.65 2.43
N TYR A 64 11.76 -7.08 2.85
CA TYR A 64 10.52 -7.83 2.96
C TYR A 64 10.05 -8.39 1.62
N GLY A 65 10.11 -7.58 0.56
CA GLY A 65 9.65 -7.98 -0.75
C GLY A 65 10.06 -7.03 -1.86
N VAL A 66 9.69 -7.39 -3.06
CA VAL A 66 9.76 -6.54 -4.26
C VAL A 66 8.34 -6.20 -4.73
N CYS A 67 8.17 -4.99 -5.30
CA CYS A 67 6.90 -4.58 -5.89
C CYS A 67 7.11 -4.24 -7.36
N VAL A 68 6.45 -4.99 -8.25
CA VAL A 68 6.66 -4.93 -9.71
C VAL A 68 5.33 -4.81 -10.47
N ASN A 69 5.39 -4.31 -11.71
CA ASN A 69 4.23 -4.31 -12.60
C ASN A 69 3.78 -5.74 -12.95
N PRO A 70 2.49 -5.96 -13.27
CA PRO A 70 1.88 -7.26 -13.58
C PRO A 70 2.71 -8.14 -14.52
N SER A 71 3.23 -7.57 -15.59
CA SER A 71 4.00 -8.30 -16.62
C SER A 71 5.32 -8.91 -16.12
N PHE A 72 5.84 -8.49 -14.98
CA PHE A 72 7.09 -8.97 -14.40
C PHE A 72 6.92 -9.96 -13.24
N VAL A 73 5.66 -10.23 -12.81
CA VAL A 73 5.41 -11.08 -11.64
C VAL A 73 6.03 -12.47 -11.82
N GLN A 74 5.74 -13.14 -12.93
CA GLN A 74 6.25 -14.49 -13.16
C GLN A 74 7.80 -14.54 -13.17
N TYR A 75 8.44 -13.52 -13.74
CA TYR A 75 9.91 -13.40 -13.73
C TYR A 75 10.44 -13.21 -12.30
N ALA A 76 9.83 -12.31 -11.52
CA ALA A 76 10.25 -12.06 -10.13
C ALA A 76 10.03 -13.29 -9.23
N VAL A 77 8.93 -14.01 -9.40
CA VAL A 77 8.63 -15.26 -8.68
C VAL A 77 9.69 -16.32 -8.96
N GLU A 78 10.08 -16.53 -10.23
CA GLU A 78 11.11 -17.51 -10.57
C GLU A 78 12.48 -17.09 -10.03
N LYS A 79 12.83 -15.81 -10.14
CA LYS A 79 14.10 -15.24 -9.66
C LYS A 79 14.25 -15.34 -8.13
N LEU A 80 13.15 -15.20 -7.39
CA LEU A 80 13.14 -15.21 -5.92
C LEU A 80 12.77 -16.57 -5.31
N LYS A 81 12.65 -17.59 -6.16
CA LYS A 81 12.26 -18.94 -5.74
C LYS A 81 13.17 -19.49 -4.64
N GLY A 82 12.57 -20.03 -3.58
CA GLY A 82 13.28 -20.58 -2.44
C GLY A 82 13.76 -19.55 -1.41
N SER A 83 13.54 -18.26 -1.65
CA SER A 83 13.80 -17.19 -0.68
C SER A 83 12.57 -16.85 0.17
N GLN A 84 12.75 -15.95 1.14
CA GLN A 84 11.64 -15.40 1.95
C GLN A 84 11.11 -14.07 1.39
N VAL A 85 11.75 -13.52 0.33
CA VAL A 85 11.37 -12.22 -0.26
C VAL A 85 10.04 -12.37 -0.99
N LYS A 86 9.06 -11.52 -0.64
CA LYS A 86 7.71 -11.53 -1.20
C LYS A 86 7.64 -10.85 -2.56
N VAL A 87 6.83 -11.40 -3.46
CA VAL A 87 6.50 -10.76 -4.73
C VAL A 87 5.16 -10.06 -4.59
N VAL A 88 5.18 -8.74 -4.68
CA VAL A 88 4.00 -7.86 -4.63
C VAL A 88 3.73 -7.32 -6.02
N SER A 89 2.46 -7.24 -6.42
CA SER A 89 2.09 -6.58 -7.67
C SER A 89 0.89 -5.69 -7.51
N VAL A 90 0.56 -4.93 -8.55
CA VAL A 90 -0.43 -3.86 -8.53
C VAL A 90 -1.64 -4.20 -9.41
N VAL A 91 -2.82 -3.71 -9.02
CA VAL A 91 -4.10 -3.90 -9.71
C VAL A 91 -4.80 -2.57 -9.95
N GLY A 92 -5.30 -2.36 -11.16
CA GLY A 92 -5.94 -1.11 -11.58
C GLY A 92 -4.99 0.09 -11.57
N PHE A 93 -3.71 -0.15 -11.65
CA PHE A 93 -2.65 0.81 -11.39
C PHE A 93 -2.25 1.62 -12.64
N PRO A 94 -1.93 2.96 -12.50
CA PRO A 94 -1.96 3.71 -11.24
C PRO A 94 -3.27 4.47 -10.98
N LEU A 95 -4.26 4.43 -11.88
CA LEU A 95 -5.40 5.33 -11.86
C LEU A 95 -6.61 4.84 -11.04
N GLY A 96 -6.76 3.54 -10.85
CA GLY A 96 -7.93 2.95 -10.20
C GLY A 96 -9.25 3.07 -10.99
N ALA A 97 -9.25 3.78 -12.11
CA ALA A 97 -10.42 4.18 -12.88
C ALA A 97 -10.82 3.15 -13.96
N THR A 98 -10.78 1.87 -13.61
CA THR A 98 -11.26 0.77 -14.45
C THR A 98 -12.41 0.04 -13.75
N THR A 99 -13.02 -0.94 -14.43
CA THR A 99 -14.18 -1.67 -13.89
C THR A 99 -13.77 -2.65 -12.79
N GLN A 100 -14.70 -2.93 -11.87
CA GLN A 100 -14.55 -3.95 -10.82
C GLN A 100 -14.15 -5.31 -11.41
N TYR A 101 -14.83 -5.72 -12.50
CA TYR A 101 -14.52 -6.96 -13.20
C TYR A 101 -13.07 -7.02 -13.69
N THR A 102 -12.57 -5.91 -14.29
CA THR A 102 -11.20 -5.85 -14.78
C THR A 102 -10.19 -5.99 -13.65
N LYS A 103 -10.40 -5.29 -12.53
CA LYS A 103 -9.52 -5.40 -11.35
C LYS A 103 -9.54 -6.81 -10.76
N ALA A 104 -10.70 -7.41 -10.57
CA ALA A 104 -10.82 -8.78 -10.07
C ALA A 104 -10.12 -9.78 -11.00
N ARG A 105 -10.27 -9.61 -12.30
CA ARG A 105 -9.61 -10.46 -13.31
C ARG A 105 -8.09 -10.32 -13.27
N GLU A 106 -7.59 -9.06 -13.23
CA GLU A 106 -6.17 -8.79 -13.11
C GLU A 106 -5.60 -9.41 -11.82
N CYS A 107 -6.28 -9.25 -10.69
CA CYS A 107 -5.90 -9.88 -9.43
C CYS A 107 -5.78 -11.42 -9.56
N SER A 108 -6.81 -12.07 -10.11
CA SER A 108 -6.79 -13.53 -10.29
C SER A 108 -5.62 -14.01 -11.18
N GLU A 109 -5.27 -13.25 -12.21
CA GLU A 109 -4.11 -13.56 -13.06
C GLU A 109 -2.78 -13.41 -12.30
N LEU A 110 -2.64 -12.37 -11.48
CA LEU A 110 -1.44 -12.16 -10.65
C LEU A 110 -1.26 -13.25 -9.59
N VAL A 111 -2.35 -13.68 -8.93
CA VAL A 111 -2.31 -14.79 -7.97
C VAL A 111 -1.86 -16.07 -8.66
N LYS A 112 -2.38 -16.39 -9.85
CA LYS A 112 -1.97 -17.55 -10.65
C LYS A 112 -0.52 -17.47 -11.13
N ALA A 113 -0.02 -16.25 -11.39
CA ALA A 113 1.38 -15.99 -11.73
C ALA A 113 2.32 -16.11 -10.53
N GLY A 114 1.80 -16.26 -9.31
CA GLY A 114 2.56 -16.50 -8.09
C GLY A 114 2.80 -15.25 -7.22
N ALA A 115 2.08 -14.16 -7.42
CA ALA A 115 2.15 -13.00 -6.52
C ALA A 115 1.76 -13.40 -5.08
N ASP A 116 2.50 -12.93 -4.09
CA ASP A 116 2.21 -13.15 -2.66
C ASP A 116 1.22 -12.13 -2.11
N GLU A 117 1.28 -10.87 -2.59
CA GLU A 117 0.46 -9.77 -2.10
C GLU A 117 0.03 -8.85 -3.27
N ILE A 118 -1.11 -8.20 -3.12
CA ILE A 118 -1.75 -7.39 -4.16
C ILE A 118 -1.97 -5.96 -3.63
N ASP A 119 -1.46 -4.96 -4.36
CA ASP A 119 -1.70 -3.54 -4.10
C ASP A 119 -2.70 -3.00 -5.13
N MET A 120 -3.99 -2.93 -4.81
CA MET A 120 -5.01 -2.38 -5.71
C MET A 120 -5.18 -0.88 -5.54
N VAL A 121 -5.52 -0.16 -6.61
CA VAL A 121 -5.89 1.26 -6.53
C VAL A 121 -7.39 1.41 -6.40
N ILE A 122 -7.84 2.16 -5.37
CA ILE A 122 -9.25 2.50 -5.16
C ILE A 122 -9.81 3.31 -6.35
N HIS A 123 -11.10 3.23 -6.62
CA HIS A 123 -11.71 4.09 -7.63
C HIS A 123 -11.97 5.49 -7.05
N VAL A 124 -10.97 6.37 -7.13
CA VAL A 124 -11.00 7.73 -6.53
C VAL A 124 -12.22 8.54 -6.97
N GLY A 125 -12.59 8.49 -8.24
CA GLY A 125 -13.76 9.23 -8.75
C GLY A 125 -15.07 8.78 -8.12
N MET A 126 -15.29 7.49 -7.94
CA MET A 126 -16.48 6.95 -7.26
C MET A 126 -16.47 7.28 -5.77
N LEU A 127 -15.31 7.23 -5.12
CA LEU A 127 -15.16 7.66 -3.73
C LEU A 127 -15.58 9.13 -3.56
N LYS A 128 -15.08 10.02 -4.42
CA LYS A 128 -15.42 11.46 -4.40
C LYS A 128 -16.90 11.72 -4.71
N SER A 129 -17.52 10.86 -5.50
CA SER A 129 -18.95 10.91 -5.81
C SER A 129 -19.83 10.33 -4.69
N LYS A 130 -19.20 9.84 -3.60
CA LYS A 130 -19.87 9.16 -2.47
C LYS A 130 -20.64 7.89 -2.88
N GLU A 131 -20.22 7.27 -3.97
CA GLU A 131 -20.75 5.98 -4.42
C GLU A 131 -20.14 4.85 -3.57
N TRP A 132 -20.45 4.87 -2.27
CA TRP A 132 -19.82 4.01 -1.26
C TRP A 132 -19.99 2.52 -1.55
N THR A 133 -21.17 2.13 -2.02
CA THR A 133 -21.44 0.73 -2.38
C THR A 133 -20.58 0.29 -3.56
N TYR A 134 -20.43 1.15 -4.58
CA TYR A 134 -19.55 0.84 -5.71
C TYR A 134 -18.10 0.63 -5.26
N VAL A 135 -17.59 1.53 -4.41
CA VAL A 135 -16.21 1.45 -3.90
C VAL A 135 -16.01 0.19 -3.04
N TYR A 136 -16.99 -0.13 -2.20
CA TYR A 136 -16.98 -1.37 -1.41
C TYR A 136 -16.92 -2.61 -2.31
N GLU A 137 -17.80 -2.71 -3.31
CA GLU A 137 -17.84 -3.84 -4.24
C GLU A 137 -16.56 -3.95 -5.08
N ASP A 138 -15.98 -2.81 -5.48
CA ASP A 138 -14.70 -2.74 -6.20
C ASP A 138 -13.58 -3.38 -5.39
N ILE A 139 -13.44 -3.00 -4.11
CA ILE A 139 -12.43 -3.57 -3.22
C ILE A 139 -12.75 -5.04 -2.90
N ARG A 140 -14.01 -5.34 -2.58
CA ARG A 140 -14.47 -6.68 -2.23
C ARG A 140 -14.20 -7.69 -3.34
N SER A 141 -14.44 -7.30 -4.60
CA SER A 141 -14.19 -8.16 -5.75
C SER A 141 -12.71 -8.55 -5.90
N VAL A 142 -11.79 -7.64 -5.57
CA VAL A 142 -10.35 -7.93 -5.56
C VAL A 142 -9.96 -8.80 -4.36
N VAL A 143 -10.52 -8.54 -3.18
CA VAL A 143 -10.29 -9.36 -1.98
C VAL A 143 -10.72 -10.81 -2.23
N GLU A 144 -11.89 -11.03 -2.85
CA GLU A 144 -12.34 -12.37 -3.19
C GLU A 144 -11.46 -13.04 -4.26
N ALA A 145 -11.06 -12.29 -5.29
CA ALA A 145 -10.18 -12.77 -6.35
C ALA A 145 -8.72 -13.02 -5.90
N SER A 146 -8.33 -12.50 -4.73
CA SER A 146 -7.00 -12.70 -4.16
C SER A 146 -6.77 -14.09 -3.54
N GLU A 147 -7.81 -14.90 -3.41
CA GLU A 147 -7.75 -16.26 -2.85
C GLU A 147 -7.04 -16.30 -1.47
N GLY A 148 -7.31 -15.29 -0.62
CA GLY A 148 -6.73 -15.18 0.71
C GLY A 148 -5.32 -14.58 0.78
N LYS A 149 -4.77 -14.12 -0.35
CA LYS A 149 -3.55 -13.32 -0.35
C LYS A 149 -3.78 -11.95 0.26
N THR A 150 -2.72 -11.34 0.80
CA THR A 150 -2.79 -9.98 1.35
C THR A 150 -3.19 -8.97 0.28
N VAL A 151 -4.26 -8.23 0.54
CA VAL A 151 -4.71 -7.11 -0.31
C VAL A 151 -4.47 -5.79 0.42
N LYS A 152 -3.83 -4.85 -0.29
CA LYS A 152 -3.58 -3.48 0.17
C LYS A 152 -4.32 -2.51 -0.76
N VAL A 153 -5.09 -1.60 -0.18
CA VAL A 153 -5.86 -0.61 -0.93
C VAL A 153 -5.09 0.70 -0.98
N ILE A 154 -4.62 1.08 -2.17
CA ILE A 154 -4.00 2.39 -2.42
C ILE A 154 -5.11 3.42 -2.50
N ILE A 155 -5.20 4.31 -1.51
CA ILE A 155 -6.28 5.30 -1.45
C ILE A 155 -5.93 6.61 -2.18
N GLU A 156 -4.65 6.83 -2.54
CA GLU A 156 -4.10 8.00 -3.19
C GLU A 156 -4.41 9.29 -2.42
N THR A 157 -3.81 9.40 -1.24
CA THR A 157 -4.12 10.44 -0.24
C THR A 157 -4.06 11.86 -0.76
N CYS A 158 -3.20 12.14 -1.76
CA CYS A 158 -3.04 13.48 -2.32
C CYS A 158 -4.27 14.02 -3.07
N TYR A 159 -5.24 13.16 -3.41
CA TYR A 159 -6.50 13.57 -4.05
C TYR A 159 -7.67 13.68 -3.06
N LEU A 160 -7.47 13.31 -1.79
CA LEU A 160 -8.53 13.12 -0.82
C LEU A 160 -8.50 14.16 0.29
N THR A 161 -9.69 14.61 0.70
CA THR A 161 -9.88 15.31 1.98
C THR A 161 -9.72 14.34 3.16
N GLU A 162 -9.61 14.85 4.39
CA GLU A 162 -9.51 13.99 5.58
C GLU A 162 -10.73 13.06 5.72
N GLU A 163 -11.95 13.57 5.49
CA GLU A 163 -13.16 12.76 5.55
C GLU A 163 -13.21 11.69 4.46
N GLU A 164 -12.71 11.99 3.24
CA GLU A 164 -12.59 11.02 2.17
C GLU A 164 -11.53 9.94 2.49
N LYS A 165 -10.42 10.29 3.14
CA LYS A 165 -9.43 9.32 3.64
C LYS A 165 -10.03 8.39 4.69
N ILE A 166 -10.81 8.95 5.63
CA ILE A 166 -11.55 8.17 6.63
C ILE A 166 -12.52 7.21 5.95
N ALA A 167 -13.33 7.70 5.00
CA ALA A 167 -14.26 6.87 4.24
C ALA A 167 -13.54 5.72 3.51
N ALA A 168 -12.43 6.01 2.84
CA ALA A 168 -11.62 5.00 2.15
C ALA A 168 -11.09 3.92 3.10
N CYS A 169 -10.61 4.30 4.30
CA CYS A 169 -10.16 3.34 5.31
C CYS A 169 -11.32 2.47 5.83
N VAL A 170 -12.47 3.07 6.17
CA VAL A 170 -13.65 2.35 6.65
C VAL A 170 -14.16 1.37 5.60
N ILE A 171 -14.28 1.79 4.34
CA ILE A 171 -14.73 0.92 3.26
C ILE A 171 -13.74 -0.22 3.02
N SER A 172 -12.43 0.07 3.06
CA SER A 172 -11.38 -0.96 2.91
C SER A 172 -11.46 -2.02 4.01
N GLU A 173 -11.69 -1.60 5.26
CA GLU A 173 -11.89 -2.52 6.39
C GLU A 173 -13.12 -3.39 6.19
N LEU A 174 -14.27 -2.77 5.86
CA LEU A 174 -15.52 -3.49 5.64
C LEU A 174 -15.44 -4.48 4.48
N ALA A 175 -14.71 -4.14 3.41
CA ALA A 175 -14.50 -5.01 2.26
C ALA A 175 -13.53 -6.17 2.52
N GLY A 176 -12.84 -6.18 3.67
CA GLY A 176 -11.94 -7.25 4.10
C GLY A 176 -10.51 -7.12 3.61
N ALA A 177 -10.06 -5.92 3.23
CA ALA A 177 -8.65 -5.65 2.95
C ALA A 177 -7.78 -5.83 4.20
N ASN A 178 -6.49 -6.08 4.01
CA ASN A 178 -5.51 -6.23 5.09
C ASN A 178 -4.77 -4.92 5.40
N PHE A 179 -4.60 -4.08 4.37
CA PHE A 179 -3.88 -2.80 4.46
C PHE A 179 -4.62 -1.70 3.73
N VAL A 180 -4.37 -0.47 4.18
CA VAL A 180 -4.49 0.73 3.36
C VAL A 180 -3.11 1.26 3.03
N LYS A 181 -2.92 1.74 1.81
CA LYS A 181 -1.65 2.29 1.31
C LYS A 181 -1.85 3.74 0.88
N THR A 182 -0.89 4.60 1.20
CA THR A 182 -1.04 6.03 0.96
C THR A 182 -1.14 6.39 -0.52
N SER A 183 -0.20 5.92 -1.34
CA SER A 183 0.02 6.53 -2.66
C SER A 183 0.52 5.54 -3.70
N THR A 184 0.23 5.83 -4.97
CA THR A 184 0.80 5.12 -6.12
C THR A 184 2.25 5.51 -6.40
N GLY A 185 2.62 6.75 -6.09
CA GLY A 185 3.88 7.38 -6.51
C GLY A 185 3.78 8.09 -7.87
N PHE A 186 2.59 8.07 -8.51
CA PHE A 186 2.29 8.75 -9.77
C PHE A 186 1.34 9.96 -9.59
N GLY A 187 0.82 10.17 -8.39
CA GLY A 187 0.02 11.33 -8.03
C GLY A 187 0.89 12.57 -7.78
N SER A 188 0.23 13.68 -7.40
CA SER A 188 0.87 14.97 -7.18
C SER A 188 1.72 15.05 -5.91
N ALA A 189 1.48 14.14 -4.93
CA ALA A 189 2.26 14.02 -3.68
C ALA A 189 2.33 12.56 -3.23
N GLY A 190 3.24 12.28 -2.29
CA GLY A 190 3.44 10.96 -1.71
C GLY A 190 2.98 10.87 -0.25
N ALA A 191 3.55 9.92 0.51
CA ALA A 191 3.23 9.68 1.90
C ALA A 191 3.59 10.88 2.79
N THR A 192 2.67 11.23 3.69
CA THR A 192 2.92 12.17 4.78
C THR A 192 2.74 11.47 6.13
N VAL A 193 3.43 11.97 7.15
CA VAL A 193 3.33 11.47 8.53
C VAL A 193 1.90 11.61 9.05
N GLN A 194 1.26 12.74 8.71
CA GLN A 194 -0.13 13.03 9.10
C GLN A 194 -1.12 12.04 8.48
N ASP A 195 -0.98 11.74 7.17
CA ASP A 195 -1.85 10.77 6.49
C ASP A 195 -1.70 9.37 7.08
N VAL A 196 -0.45 8.92 7.28
CA VAL A 196 -0.18 7.61 7.88
C VAL A 196 -0.79 7.51 9.27
N HIS A 197 -0.62 8.54 10.10
CA HIS A 197 -1.19 8.57 11.45
C HIS A 197 -2.73 8.55 11.42
N LEU A 198 -3.36 9.34 10.55
CA LEU A 198 -4.81 9.32 10.35
C LEU A 198 -5.29 7.92 9.90
N MET A 199 -4.66 7.35 8.88
CA MET A 199 -5.01 6.03 8.36
C MET A 199 -4.88 4.94 9.43
N LYS A 200 -3.82 4.99 10.27
CA LYS A 200 -3.64 4.06 11.38
C LYS A 200 -4.69 4.24 12.46
N TRP A 201 -5.05 5.49 12.78
CA TRP A 201 -6.12 5.79 13.74
C TRP A 201 -7.49 5.31 13.24
N CYS A 202 -7.75 5.36 11.92
CA CYS A 202 -9.04 4.98 11.34
C CYS A 202 -9.42 3.51 11.59
N SER A 203 -8.46 2.61 11.75
CA SER A 203 -8.75 1.19 11.92
C SER A 203 -7.69 0.48 12.74
N GLU A 204 -8.13 -0.33 13.70
CA GLU A 204 -7.26 -1.23 14.44
C GLU A 204 -6.94 -2.50 13.64
N LYS A 205 -7.81 -2.89 12.72
CA LYS A 205 -7.69 -4.12 11.91
C LYS A 205 -6.79 -3.95 10.69
N LEU A 206 -6.78 -2.75 10.11
CA LEU A 206 -5.93 -2.47 8.95
C LEU A 206 -4.50 -2.13 9.38
N SER A 207 -3.55 -2.68 8.66
CA SER A 207 -2.17 -2.19 8.66
C SER A 207 -2.01 -1.04 7.66
N VAL A 208 -0.94 -0.25 7.81
CA VAL A 208 -0.69 0.89 6.92
C VAL A 208 0.63 0.67 6.16
N LYS A 209 0.58 0.83 4.84
CA LYS A 209 1.76 0.94 3.98
C LYS A 209 1.95 2.39 3.54
N ALA A 210 3.10 2.96 3.85
CA ALA A 210 3.50 4.27 3.35
C ALA A 210 4.28 4.11 2.04
N SER A 211 3.97 4.91 1.02
CA SER A 211 4.66 4.88 -0.27
C SER A 211 4.55 6.21 -1.01
N GLY A 212 5.45 6.42 -1.97
CA GLY A 212 5.54 7.66 -2.73
C GLY A 212 6.40 8.73 -2.07
N GLY A 213 7.48 9.14 -2.74
CA GLY A 213 8.36 10.22 -2.31
C GLY A 213 9.29 9.90 -1.14
N ILE A 214 9.36 8.66 -0.66
CA ILE A 214 10.19 8.25 0.47
C ILE A 214 11.61 7.97 -0.02
N ARG A 215 12.60 8.74 0.46
CA ARG A 215 13.97 8.70 -0.06
C ARG A 215 15.06 8.73 1.01
N GLU A 216 14.72 8.92 2.28
CA GLU A 216 15.65 9.12 3.39
C GLU A 216 15.29 8.26 4.59
N PHE A 217 16.30 7.82 5.33
CA PHE A 217 16.10 6.97 6.51
C PHE A 217 15.21 7.64 7.56
N ASN A 218 15.40 8.93 7.83
CA ASN A 218 14.57 9.65 8.80
C ASN A 218 13.09 9.71 8.41
N GLN A 219 12.78 9.87 7.11
CA GLN A 219 11.40 9.82 6.64
C GLN A 219 10.77 8.46 6.96
N VAL A 220 11.51 7.37 6.74
CA VAL A 220 11.02 6.03 7.07
C VAL A 220 10.75 5.91 8.57
N VAL A 221 11.69 6.35 9.42
CA VAL A 221 11.53 6.30 10.87
C VAL A 221 10.29 7.06 11.33
N GLU A 222 10.06 8.27 10.83
CA GLU A 222 8.89 9.07 11.20
C GLU A 222 7.58 8.46 10.72
N LEU A 223 7.53 7.93 9.49
CA LEU A 223 6.36 7.22 8.97
C LEU A 223 6.06 5.96 9.78
N MET A 224 7.07 5.22 10.22
CA MET A 224 6.89 4.07 11.10
C MET A 224 6.41 4.48 12.49
N LYS A 225 6.91 5.58 13.04
CA LYS A 225 6.41 6.15 14.31
C LYS A 225 4.96 6.63 14.20
N ALA A 226 4.53 7.04 13.01
CA ALA A 226 3.13 7.39 12.74
C ALA A 226 2.22 6.16 12.56
N GLY A 227 2.77 4.95 12.52
CA GLY A 227 2.01 3.70 12.44
C GLY A 227 2.15 2.92 11.14
N ALA A 228 3.03 3.32 10.21
CA ALA A 228 3.32 2.49 9.06
C ALA A 228 4.05 1.21 9.49
N SER A 229 3.57 0.07 9.04
CA SER A 229 4.22 -1.24 9.21
C SER A 229 4.93 -1.71 7.94
N ARG A 230 4.72 -1.03 6.82
CA ARG A 230 5.31 -1.34 5.53
C ARG A 230 5.69 -0.06 4.78
N ILE A 231 6.80 -0.11 4.07
CA ILE A 231 7.36 1.01 3.29
C ILE A 231 7.57 0.59 1.85
N GLY A 232 6.89 1.27 0.92
CA GLY A 232 7.11 1.12 -0.52
C GLY A 232 8.01 2.24 -1.07
N THR A 233 9.19 1.90 -1.54
CA THR A 233 10.14 2.88 -2.08
C THR A 233 11.02 2.30 -3.18
N SER A 234 11.44 3.14 -4.12
CA SER A 234 12.48 2.83 -5.12
C SER A 234 13.89 3.24 -4.66
N SER A 235 14.01 3.85 -3.47
CA SER A 235 15.28 4.37 -2.93
C SER A 235 15.80 3.50 -1.78
N SER A 236 15.44 2.19 -1.77
CA SER A 236 15.72 1.29 -0.64
C SER A 236 17.20 1.24 -0.29
N ILE A 237 18.09 1.11 -1.28
CA ILE A 237 19.53 1.03 -1.05
C ILE A 237 20.06 2.32 -0.41
N LYS A 238 19.66 3.49 -0.92
CA LYS A 238 20.03 4.78 -0.32
C LYS A 238 19.59 4.85 1.14
N ILE A 239 18.34 4.49 1.43
CA ILE A 239 17.77 4.54 2.78
C ILE A 239 18.56 3.68 3.76
N ILE A 240 18.89 2.44 3.39
CA ILE A 240 19.63 1.55 4.30
C ILE A 240 21.09 1.96 4.47
N THR A 241 21.74 2.53 3.43
CA THR A 241 23.10 3.07 3.54
C THR A 241 23.16 4.23 4.53
N GLU A 242 22.22 5.18 4.45
CA GLU A 242 22.09 6.26 5.44
C GLU A 242 21.83 5.75 6.86
N GLY A 243 21.12 4.62 7.00
CA GLY A 243 20.85 3.99 8.28
C GLY A 243 22.06 3.32 8.93
N VAL A 244 23.06 2.88 8.14
CA VAL A 244 24.32 2.29 8.63
C VAL A 244 25.26 3.36 9.18
N GLU A 245 25.21 4.56 8.62
CA GLU A 245 26.11 5.69 9.00
C GLU A 245 25.71 6.36 10.33
N ARG A 246 24.65 5.90 10.99
CA ARG A 246 24.10 6.47 12.24
C ARG A 246 24.26 5.57 13.43
#